data_5aeef0ee194ba0fefec710a74f27cd4e
#
_entry.id   5aeef0ee194ba0fefec710a74f27cd4e
#
_cell.length_a   1.000
_cell.length_b   1.000
_cell.length_c   1.000
_cell.angle_alpha   90.00
_cell.angle_beta   90.00
_cell.angle_gamma   90.00
#
_symmetry.space_group_name_H-M   'P 1'
#
loop_
_entity.id
_entity.type
_entity.pdbx_description
1 polymer ?
#
loop_
_entity_poly.entity_id
_entity_poly.type
_entity_poly.pdbx_seq_one_letter_code
_entity_poly.pdbx_strand_id
1 'polypeptide(L)'
;MSWRVEFRPEVETDVAEAAGWYEARQPGLGDEFVEEVIRVWDALAENPLLNCRRHPSKNIRWCYPHRFPYRVVYEVVEAAQTVVVVAVLHAARHDHHWQERL
;
A
#
# COMPACT_ATOMS: atom_id res chain seq x y z
N MET A 1 13.47 9.70 12.96
CA MET A 1 13.26 10.52 11.76
C MET A 1 12.13 9.95 10.95
N SER A 2 11.26 10.80 10.44
CA SER A 2 10.16 10.33 9.63
C SER A 2 10.50 10.43 8.15
N TRP A 3 9.88 9.57 7.37
CA TRP A 3 9.99 9.57 5.92
C TRP A 3 8.81 10.30 5.33
N ARG A 4 9.02 10.98 4.22
CA ARG A 4 7.95 11.60 3.46
C ARG A 4 7.20 10.51 2.69
N VAL A 5 5.88 10.51 2.76
CA VAL A 5 5.04 9.55 2.04
C VAL A 5 4.27 10.27 0.96
N GLU A 6 4.46 9.85 -0.27
CA GLU A 6 3.73 10.37 -1.43
C GLU A 6 2.94 9.24 -2.08
N PHE A 7 1.95 9.57 -2.86
CA PHE A 7 1.02 8.61 -3.42
C PHE A 7 0.85 8.82 -4.92
N ARG A 8 0.85 7.72 -5.68
CA ARG A 8 0.41 7.76 -7.07
C ARG A 8 -1.10 8.04 -7.10
N PRO A 9 -1.58 8.74 -8.14
CA PRO A 9 -3.02 9.06 -8.22
C PRO A 9 -3.95 7.85 -8.18
N GLU A 10 -3.52 6.71 -8.72
CA GLU A 10 -4.32 5.49 -8.77
C GLU A 10 -4.60 4.90 -7.39
N VAL A 11 -3.80 5.24 -6.38
CA VAL A 11 -3.94 4.68 -5.04
C VAL A 11 -5.28 5.03 -4.42
N GLU A 12 -5.75 6.26 -4.61
CA GLU A 12 -7.05 6.67 -4.08
C GLU A 12 -8.17 5.80 -4.64
N THR A 13 -8.16 5.54 -5.93
CA THR A 13 -9.13 4.66 -6.58
C THR A 13 -9.00 3.22 -6.07
N ASP A 14 -7.76 2.72 -5.94
CA ASP A 14 -7.52 1.37 -5.42
C ASP A 14 -8.18 1.19 -4.04
N VAL A 15 -7.96 2.14 -3.14
CA VAL A 15 -8.49 2.06 -1.78
C VAL A 15 -10.01 2.20 -1.78
N ALA A 16 -10.55 3.14 -2.56
CA ALA A 16 -11.99 3.34 -2.64
C ALA A 16 -12.72 2.11 -3.17
N GLU A 17 -12.20 1.49 -4.22
CA GLU A 17 -12.80 0.28 -4.78
C GLU A 17 -12.78 -0.88 -3.79
N ALA A 18 -11.66 -1.11 -3.12
CA ALA A 18 -11.55 -2.18 -2.13
C ALA A 18 -12.47 -1.93 -0.94
N ALA A 19 -12.48 -0.70 -0.43
CA ALA A 19 -13.35 -0.35 0.70
C ALA A 19 -14.82 -0.54 0.34
N GLY A 20 -15.23 -0.14 -0.86
CA GLY A 20 -16.60 -0.33 -1.33
C GLY A 20 -16.99 -1.80 -1.43
N TRP A 21 -16.08 -2.63 -1.90
CA TRP A 21 -16.31 -4.06 -2.00
C TRP A 21 -16.55 -4.69 -0.61
N TYR A 22 -15.72 -4.31 0.38
CA TYR A 22 -15.88 -4.81 1.75
C TYR A 22 -17.16 -4.28 2.40
N GLU A 23 -17.46 -3.00 2.19
CA GLU A 23 -18.64 -2.38 2.77
C GLU A 23 -19.94 -3.03 2.25
N ALA A 24 -19.95 -3.42 0.99
CA ALA A 24 -21.10 -4.13 0.41
C ALA A 24 -21.32 -5.50 1.04
N ARG A 25 -20.30 -6.10 1.61
CA ARG A 25 -20.40 -7.40 2.26
C ARG A 25 -20.79 -7.30 3.72
N GLN A 26 -20.31 -6.28 4.40
CA GLN A 26 -20.63 -6.09 5.82
C GLN A 26 -20.51 -4.61 6.16
N PRO A 27 -21.58 -3.98 6.68
CA PRO A 27 -21.52 -2.58 7.10
C PRO A 27 -20.38 -2.33 8.10
N GLY A 28 -19.61 -1.29 7.86
CA GLY A 28 -18.45 -0.93 8.69
C GLY A 28 -17.14 -1.59 8.27
N LEU A 29 -17.18 -2.63 7.44
CA LEU A 29 -15.96 -3.33 7.04
C LEU A 29 -15.08 -2.50 6.11
N GLY A 30 -15.69 -1.65 5.28
CA GLY A 30 -14.93 -0.74 4.43
C GLY A 30 -14.11 0.25 5.25
N ASP A 31 -14.68 0.79 6.32
CA ASP A 31 -13.96 1.70 7.22
C ASP A 31 -12.81 0.98 7.92
N GLU A 32 -13.04 -0.26 8.35
CA GLU A 32 -11.97 -1.06 8.96
C GLU A 32 -10.82 -1.30 7.99
N PHE A 33 -11.12 -1.56 6.73
CA PHE A 33 -10.10 -1.73 5.71
C PHE A 33 -9.27 -0.46 5.55
N VAL A 34 -9.93 0.70 5.43
CA VAL A 34 -9.25 1.99 5.28
C VAL A 34 -8.35 2.26 6.50
N GLU A 35 -8.84 2.01 7.71
CA GLU A 35 -8.05 2.19 8.92
C GLU A 35 -6.78 1.35 8.92
N GLU A 36 -6.87 0.08 8.49
CA GLU A 36 -5.72 -0.80 8.45
C GLU A 36 -4.71 -0.36 7.36
N VAL A 37 -5.18 0.14 6.23
CA VAL A 37 -4.31 0.70 5.20
C VAL A 37 -3.59 1.95 5.73
N ILE A 38 -4.29 2.83 6.43
CA ILE A 38 -3.69 4.03 7.01
C ILE A 38 -2.62 3.65 8.03
N ARG A 39 -2.83 2.61 8.83
CA ARG A 39 -1.82 2.12 9.77
C ARG A 39 -0.54 1.68 9.05
N VAL A 40 -0.68 1.05 7.88
CA VAL A 40 0.49 0.70 7.07
C VAL A 40 1.21 1.97 6.63
N TRP A 41 0.46 2.96 6.12
CA TRP A 41 1.06 4.22 5.67
C TRP A 41 1.80 4.94 6.81
N ASP A 42 1.22 4.96 8.01
CA ASP A 42 1.87 5.56 9.18
C ASP A 42 3.16 4.81 9.55
N ALA A 43 3.13 3.48 9.47
CA ALA A 43 4.32 2.67 9.71
C ALA A 43 5.41 2.93 8.68
N LEU A 44 5.04 3.16 7.41
CA LEU A 44 5.99 3.49 6.36
C LEU A 44 6.65 4.86 6.60
N ALA A 45 5.90 5.81 7.14
CA ALA A 45 6.46 7.11 7.49
C ALA A 45 7.50 7.00 8.61
N GLU A 46 7.35 6.02 9.50
CA GLU A 46 8.33 5.76 10.56
C GLU A 46 9.55 5.02 10.02
N ASN A 47 9.33 3.88 9.33
CA ASN A 47 10.43 3.09 8.79
C ASN A 47 9.95 2.18 7.65
N PRO A 48 10.16 2.58 6.39
CA PRO A 48 9.69 1.79 5.24
C PRO A 48 10.54 0.55 4.96
N LEU A 49 11.64 0.38 5.68
CA LEU A 49 12.58 -0.72 5.41
C LEU A 49 12.35 -1.91 6.34
N LEU A 50 11.45 -1.77 7.32
CA LEU A 50 11.26 -2.76 8.35
C LEU A 50 10.05 -3.66 8.06
N ASN A 51 10.24 -4.98 8.21
CA ASN A 51 9.16 -5.98 8.18
C ASN A 51 8.32 -6.03 6.90
N CYS A 52 8.89 -5.61 5.78
CA CYS A 52 8.21 -5.66 4.50
C CYS A 52 8.92 -6.56 3.53
N ARG A 53 8.16 -7.11 2.58
CA ARG A 53 8.74 -7.93 1.53
C ARG A 53 9.36 -7.05 0.47
N ARG A 54 10.47 -7.51 -0.09
CA ARG A 54 11.25 -6.73 -1.05
C ARG A 54 11.28 -7.44 -2.41
N HIS A 55 11.11 -6.66 -3.47
CA HIS A 55 11.31 -7.15 -4.83
C HIS A 55 12.80 -7.48 -5.03
N PRO A 56 13.11 -8.59 -5.74
CA PRO A 56 14.52 -9.03 -5.88
C PRO A 56 15.42 -8.07 -6.65
N SER A 57 14.89 -7.24 -7.56
CA SER A 57 15.72 -6.41 -8.43
C SER A 57 15.33 -4.93 -8.50
N LYS A 58 14.25 -4.53 -7.81
CA LYS A 58 13.76 -3.14 -7.85
C LYS A 58 13.69 -2.58 -6.43
N ASN A 59 13.70 -1.25 -6.29
CA ASN A 59 13.48 -0.59 -5.01
C ASN A 59 12.01 -0.60 -4.61
N ILE A 60 11.35 -1.71 -4.86
CA ILE A 60 9.93 -1.92 -4.59
C ILE A 60 9.79 -2.87 -3.42
N ARG A 61 8.91 -2.52 -2.50
CA ARG A 61 8.55 -3.34 -1.35
C ARG A 61 7.04 -3.38 -1.22
N TRP A 62 6.54 -4.33 -0.46
CA TRP A 62 5.11 -4.37 -0.15
C TRP A 62 4.88 -4.90 1.25
N CYS A 63 3.81 -4.40 1.86
CA CYS A 63 3.33 -4.84 3.17
C CYS A 63 1.86 -5.20 3.06
N TYR A 64 1.40 -5.99 4.01
CA TYR A 64 -0.01 -6.38 4.08
C TYR A 64 -0.68 -5.66 5.25
N PRO A 65 -1.84 -5.01 5.02
CA PRO A 65 -2.65 -4.54 6.14
C PRO A 65 -3.09 -5.75 6.98
N HIS A 66 -3.25 -5.53 8.27
CA HIS A 66 -3.71 -6.59 9.16
C HIS A 66 -5.10 -7.09 8.72
N ARG A 67 -5.30 -8.41 8.65
CA ARG A 67 -6.56 -9.10 8.31
C ARG A 67 -6.99 -9.02 6.84
N PHE A 68 -6.39 -8.18 6.02
CA PHE A 68 -6.86 -8.01 4.63
C PHE A 68 -5.79 -8.49 3.65
N PRO A 69 -6.17 -9.32 2.65
CA PRO A 69 -5.22 -9.89 1.69
C PRO A 69 -4.90 -8.90 0.56
N TYR A 70 -4.49 -7.69 0.93
CA TYR A 70 -4.10 -6.67 -0.02
C TYR A 70 -2.63 -6.34 0.15
N ARG A 71 -1.97 -5.97 -0.93
CA ARG A 71 -0.59 -5.49 -0.89
C ARG A 71 -0.59 -3.98 -0.99
N VAL A 72 0.07 -3.32 -0.03
CA VAL A 72 0.44 -1.92 -0.16
C VAL A 72 1.82 -1.92 -0.79
N VAL A 73 1.89 -1.58 -2.07
CA VAL A 73 3.13 -1.60 -2.86
C VAL A 73 3.72 -0.20 -2.87
N TYR A 74 5.00 -0.08 -2.56
CA TYR A 74 5.64 1.22 -2.49
C TYR A 74 7.09 1.14 -3.00
N GLU A 75 7.57 2.29 -3.46
CA GLU A 75 8.95 2.49 -3.89
C GLU A 75 9.69 3.28 -2.82
N VAL A 76 10.92 2.88 -2.50
CA VAL A 76 11.76 3.58 -1.53
C VAL A 76 12.78 4.41 -2.28
N VAL A 77 12.76 5.72 -2.08
CA VAL A 77 13.72 6.66 -2.67
C VAL A 77 14.60 7.17 -1.52
N GLU A 78 15.66 6.42 -1.23
CA GLU A 78 16.48 6.69 -0.05
C GLU A 78 17.15 8.06 -0.08
N ALA A 79 17.66 8.49 -1.23
CA ALA A 79 18.33 9.77 -1.37
C ALA A 79 17.45 10.95 -0.99
N ALA A 80 16.13 10.82 -1.18
CA ALA A 80 15.16 11.86 -0.85
C ALA A 80 14.40 11.56 0.46
N GLN A 81 14.71 10.48 1.13
CA GLN A 81 13.97 9.96 2.29
C GLN A 81 12.46 9.97 2.04
N THR A 82 12.07 9.48 0.88
CA THR A 82 10.70 9.49 0.42
C THR A 82 10.24 8.08 0.09
N VAL A 83 9.00 7.79 0.45
CA VAL A 83 8.29 6.57 0.09
C VAL A 83 7.19 6.97 -0.87
N VAL A 84 7.12 6.34 -2.03
CA VAL A 84 6.05 6.58 -2.99
C VAL A 84 5.14 5.36 -2.99
N VAL A 85 3.92 5.49 -2.50
CA VAL A 85 2.93 4.41 -2.53
C VAL A 85 2.43 4.30 -3.97
N VAL A 86 2.61 3.13 -4.57
CA VAL A 86 2.31 2.89 -5.98
C VAL A 86 0.94 2.25 -6.17
N ALA A 87 0.55 1.36 -5.27
CA ALA A 87 -0.68 0.60 -5.43
C ALA A 87 -1.16 0.01 -4.11
N VAL A 88 -2.46 -0.20 -4.02
CA VAL A 88 -3.08 -1.00 -2.96
C VAL A 88 -3.96 -2.02 -3.67
N LEU A 89 -3.44 -3.22 -3.90
CA LEU A 89 -4.07 -4.21 -4.75
C LEU A 89 -4.19 -5.55 -4.04
N HIS A 90 -5.25 -6.30 -4.37
CA HIS A 90 -5.45 -7.63 -3.83
C HIS A 90 -4.21 -8.49 -4.11
N ALA A 91 -3.80 -9.29 -3.13
CA ALA A 91 -2.58 -10.11 -3.24
C ALA A 91 -2.62 -11.11 -4.40
N ALA A 92 -3.82 -11.48 -4.86
CA ALA A 92 -3.99 -12.40 -5.99
C ALA A 92 -3.82 -11.71 -7.35
N ARG A 93 -3.76 -10.38 -7.40
CA ARG A 93 -3.57 -9.67 -8.66
C ARG A 93 -2.15 -9.83 -9.17
N HIS A 94 -2.01 -9.90 -10.50
CA HIS A 94 -0.70 -10.03 -11.12
C HIS A 94 0.14 -8.76 -10.94
N ASP A 95 1.44 -8.92 -10.79
CA ASP A 95 2.36 -7.80 -10.53
C ASP A 95 2.36 -6.73 -11.61
N HIS A 96 2.01 -7.06 -12.86
CA HIS A 96 2.00 -6.05 -13.92
C HIS A 96 1.06 -4.88 -13.62
N HIS A 97 0.05 -5.06 -12.78
CA HIS A 97 -0.87 -3.98 -12.42
C HIS A 97 -0.16 -2.81 -11.72
N TRP A 98 0.82 -3.09 -10.87
CA TRP A 98 1.57 -2.01 -10.24
C TRP A 98 2.82 -1.65 -11.04
N GLN A 99 3.40 -2.60 -11.77
CA GLN A 99 4.60 -2.35 -12.57
C GLN A 99 4.33 -1.32 -13.67
N GLU A 100 3.17 -1.34 -14.27
CA GLU A 100 2.77 -0.36 -15.28
C GLU A 100 2.73 1.06 -14.75
N ARG A 101 2.62 1.24 -13.45
CA ARG A 101 2.54 2.55 -12.79
C ARG A 101 3.92 3.16 -12.51
N LEU A 102 4.95 2.39 -12.67
CA LEU A 102 6.31 2.88 -12.47
C LEU A 102 6.79 3.62 -13.73
#